data_747c602bb589706c081f32338fb4a9b6
#
_entry.id   747c602bb589706c081f32338fb4a9b6
#
_cell.length_a   1.000
_cell.length_b   1.000
_cell.length_c   1.000
_cell.angle_alpha   90.00
_cell.angle_beta   90.00
_cell.angle_gamma   90.00
#
_symmetry.space_group_name_H-M   'P 1'
#
loop_
_entity.id
_entity.type
_entity.pdbx_description
1 polymer ?
#
loop_
_entity_poly.entity_id
_entity_poly.type
_entity_poly.pdbx_seq_one_letter_code
_entity_poly.pdbx_strand_id
1 'polypeptide(L)'
;MSDTVFRFPEPGPEPITTDLEGWTKVEGNPTMRYWVQHTSLDGSMISGTWEATTGTWHATYQFYEFVHLIEGRITITPEGGEPVTLNPGDAFVVEPSFKGTWTIEEPVRKHFAIKLK
;
A
#
# COMPACT_ATOMS: atom_id res chain seq x y z
N MET A 1 -24.22 -17.78 14.56
CA MET A 1 -24.36 -16.44 14.02
C MET A 1 -23.09 -16.01 13.31
N SER A 2 -23.21 -15.45 12.13
CA SER A 2 -22.05 -15.01 11.36
C SER A 2 -21.83 -13.51 11.55
N ASP A 3 -20.62 -13.14 11.87
CA ASP A 3 -20.23 -11.74 11.89
C ASP A 3 -20.02 -11.27 10.45
N THR A 4 -20.41 -10.05 10.19
CA THR A 4 -20.24 -9.43 8.87
C THR A 4 -19.58 -8.04 8.97
N VAL A 5 -19.28 -7.57 10.17
CA VAL A 5 -18.58 -6.32 10.40
C VAL A 5 -17.37 -6.63 11.27
N PHE A 6 -16.20 -6.26 10.77
CA PHE A 6 -14.95 -6.57 11.44
C PHE A 6 -14.17 -5.29 11.67
N ARG A 7 -13.78 -5.05 12.90
CA ARG A 7 -12.88 -3.95 13.23
C ARG A 7 -11.45 -4.46 13.03
N PHE A 8 -10.58 -3.65 12.42
CA PHE A 8 -9.18 -4.03 12.38
C PHE A 8 -8.66 -4.17 13.81
N PRO A 9 -7.98 -5.28 14.12
CA PRO A 9 -7.28 -5.38 15.40
C PRO A 9 -6.13 -4.38 15.45
N GLU A 10 -5.62 -4.10 16.64
CA GLU A 10 -4.41 -3.29 16.74
C GLU A 10 -3.28 -3.98 15.96
N PRO A 11 -2.42 -3.19 15.29
CA PRO A 11 -1.26 -3.78 14.63
C PRO A 11 -0.40 -4.52 15.64
N GLY A 12 -0.05 -5.74 15.30
CA GLY A 12 0.75 -6.58 16.19
C GLY A 12 2.22 -6.18 16.19
N PRO A 13 3.03 -6.83 17.05
CA PRO A 13 4.45 -6.51 17.18
C PRO A 13 5.30 -7.07 16.05
N GLU A 14 4.75 -7.88 15.17
CA GLU A 14 5.51 -8.58 14.13
C GLU A 14 4.96 -8.25 12.74
N PRO A 15 5.21 -7.03 12.22
CA PRO A 15 4.82 -6.72 10.85
C PRO A 15 5.63 -7.52 9.84
N ILE A 16 5.10 -7.62 8.63
CA ILE A 16 5.89 -8.10 7.50
C ILE A 16 6.79 -6.95 7.07
N THR A 17 8.09 -7.21 6.96
CA THR A 17 9.08 -6.16 6.65
C THR A 17 9.79 -6.38 5.32
N THR A 18 9.52 -7.49 4.64
CA THR A 18 10.06 -7.75 3.31
C THR A 18 9.36 -6.86 2.30
N ASP A 19 10.12 -6.34 1.35
CA ASP A 19 9.51 -5.58 0.25
C ASP A 19 8.51 -6.46 -0.49
N LEU A 20 7.42 -5.85 -0.93
CA LEU A 20 6.40 -6.56 -1.69
C LEU A 20 6.99 -7.08 -3.00
N GLU A 21 6.47 -8.21 -3.45
CA GLU A 21 6.85 -8.75 -4.75
C GLU A 21 6.53 -7.73 -5.84
N GLY A 22 7.46 -7.54 -6.78
CA GLY A 22 7.32 -6.53 -7.82
C GLY A 22 7.80 -5.13 -7.42
N TRP A 23 8.25 -4.95 -6.18
CA TRP A 23 8.76 -3.67 -5.70
C TRP A 23 10.27 -3.74 -5.57
N THR A 24 10.97 -2.79 -6.20
CA THR A 24 12.44 -2.72 -6.19
C THR A 24 12.86 -1.32 -5.77
N LYS A 25 13.77 -1.23 -4.81
CA LYS A 25 14.32 0.07 -4.38
C LYS A 25 15.17 0.63 -5.52
N VAL A 26 14.92 1.89 -5.88
CA VAL A 26 15.66 2.55 -6.96
C VAL A 26 16.33 3.84 -6.53
N GLU A 27 15.93 4.42 -5.41
CA GLU A 27 16.53 5.64 -4.90
C GLU A 27 16.41 5.69 -3.39
N GLY A 28 17.51 6.01 -2.70
CA GLY A 28 17.55 5.99 -1.25
C GLY A 28 17.53 4.57 -0.72
N ASN A 29 17.15 4.43 0.53
CA ASN A 29 17.02 3.12 1.16
C ASN A 29 15.69 3.04 1.92
N PRO A 30 14.56 3.12 1.23
CA PRO A 30 13.26 3.06 1.88
C PRO A 30 13.01 1.67 2.45
N THR A 31 12.28 1.62 3.55
CA THR A 31 11.84 0.37 4.14
C THR A 31 10.33 0.41 4.30
N MET A 32 9.71 -0.76 4.29
CA MET A 32 8.28 -0.87 4.55
C MET A 32 8.03 -1.86 5.66
N ARG A 33 6.88 -1.69 6.32
CA ARG A 33 6.33 -2.71 7.21
C ARG A 33 4.83 -2.67 7.08
N TYR A 34 4.19 -3.84 7.15
CA TYR A 34 2.75 -3.88 6.99
C TYR A 34 2.13 -5.06 7.70
N TRP A 35 0.84 -4.92 7.94
CA TRP A 35 0.02 -5.92 8.62
C TRP A 35 -1.21 -6.17 7.77
N VAL A 36 -1.50 -7.45 7.52
CA VAL A 36 -2.80 -7.85 6.98
C VAL A 36 -3.72 -8.04 8.18
N GLN A 37 -4.70 -7.16 8.31
CA GLN A 37 -5.56 -7.13 9.48
C GLN A 37 -6.92 -7.77 9.23
N HIS A 38 -7.26 -8.01 7.98
CA HIS A 38 -8.47 -8.72 7.62
C HIS A 38 -8.32 -9.40 6.26
N THR A 39 -8.85 -10.60 6.17
CA THR A 39 -9.02 -11.32 4.89
C THR A 39 -10.51 -11.54 4.70
N SER A 40 -11.04 -11.21 3.53
CA SER A 40 -12.47 -11.37 3.27
C SER A 40 -12.92 -12.82 3.48
N LEU A 41 -14.19 -13.02 3.77
CA LEU A 41 -14.71 -14.34 4.08
C LEU A 41 -14.50 -15.34 2.94
N ASP A 42 -14.54 -14.85 1.69
CA ASP A 42 -14.31 -15.70 0.52
C ASP A 42 -12.83 -15.78 0.11
N GLY A 43 -11.94 -15.09 0.84
CA GLY A 43 -10.51 -15.10 0.57
C GLY A 43 -10.08 -14.25 -0.62
N SER A 44 -10.98 -13.48 -1.23
CA SER A 44 -10.67 -12.73 -2.45
C SER A 44 -10.00 -11.38 -2.19
N MET A 45 -10.07 -10.87 -0.97
CA MET A 45 -9.52 -9.56 -0.63
C MET A 45 -8.80 -9.59 0.69
N ILE A 46 -7.71 -8.82 0.76
CA ILE A 46 -7.03 -8.55 2.04
C ILE A 46 -7.02 -7.05 2.28
N SER A 47 -6.96 -6.67 3.54
CA SER A 47 -6.89 -5.26 3.92
C SER A 47 -6.07 -5.12 5.20
N GLY A 48 -5.50 -3.93 5.37
CA GLY A 48 -4.64 -3.71 6.52
C GLY A 48 -3.98 -2.35 6.52
N THR A 49 -2.81 -2.28 7.17
CA THR A 49 -2.04 -1.07 7.35
C THR A 49 -0.63 -1.27 6.79
N TRP A 50 -0.15 -0.26 6.08
CA TRP A 50 1.19 -0.25 5.49
C TRP A 50 1.90 1.04 5.87
N GLU A 51 3.16 0.93 6.26
CA GLU A 51 4.00 2.07 6.63
C GLU A 51 5.30 2.01 5.85
N ALA A 52 5.86 3.18 5.53
CA ALA A 52 7.12 3.25 4.80
C ALA A 52 7.93 4.47 5.18
N THR A 53 9.24 4.33 5.03
CA THR A 53 10.20 5.41 5.20
C THR A 53 10.52 6.05 3.85
N THR A 54 11.21 7.20 3.87
CA THR A 54 11.47 7.98 2.66
C THR A 54 12.40 7.26 1.68
N GLY A 55 12.14 7.47 0.41
CA GLY A 55 12.89 6.89 -0.70
C GLY A 55 11.96 6.52 -1.84
N THR A 56 12.48 5.86 -2.86
CA THR A 56 11.71 5.53 -4.05
C THR A 56 11.81 4.05 -4.37
N TRP A 57 10.66 3.43 -4.63
CA TRP A 57 10.57 2.09 -5.21
C TRP A 57 10.04 2.19 -6.64
N HIS A 58 10.49 1.27 -7.48
CA HIS A 58 9.77 0.94 -8.70
C HIS A 58 8.80 -0.20 -8.36
N ALA A 59 7.54 -0.04 -8.71
CA ALA A 59 6.51 -1.02 -8.38
C ALA A 59 5.78 -1.49 -9.64
N THR A 60 5.52 -2.79 -9.69
CA THR A 60 4.71 -3.42 -10.72
C THR A 60 3.52 -4.07 -10.01
N TYR A 61 2.32 -3.75 -10.43
CA TYR A 61 1.10 -4.24 -9.79
C TYR A 61 0.46 -5.35 -10.60
N GLN A 62 0.10 -6.44 -9.92
CA GLN A 62 -0.69 -7.52 -10.50
C GLN A 62 -2.14 -7.48 -10.00
N PHE A 63 -2.40 -6.73 -8.92
CA PHE A 63 -3.70 -6.72 -8.26
C PHE A 63 -4.18 -5.29 -8.12
N TYR A 64 -5.50 -5.13 -8.06
CA TYR A 64 -6.14 -3.85 -7.75
C TYR A 64 -5.89 -3.48 -6.29
N GLU A 65 -5.51 -2.24 -6.03
CA GLU A 65 -5.35 -1.76 -4.65
C GLU A 65 -6.12 -0.47 -4.44
N PHE A 66 -6.96 -0.43 -3.41
CA PHE A 66 -7.54 0.80 -2.88
C PHE A 66 -6.69 1.27 -1.71
N VAL A 67 -6.41 2.57 -1.65
CA VAL A 67 -5.58 3.16 -0.58
C VAL A 67 -6.27 4.39 -0.01
N HIS A 68 -6.22 4.50 1.32
CA HIS A 68 -6.53 5.74 2.03
C HIS A 68 -5.27 6.17 2.78
N LEU A 69 -4.71 7.32 2.39
CA LEU A 69 -3.49 7.83 3.00
C LEU A 69 -3.82 8.54 4.31
N ILE A 70 -3.17 8.12 5.40
CA ILE A 70 -3.41 8.65 6.74
C ILE A 70 -2.36 9.67 7.13
N GLU A 71 -1.09 9.36 6.88
CA GLU A 71 0.04 10.22 7.21
C GLU A 71 1.06 10.20 6.09
N GLY A 72 1.80 11.31 5.94
CA GLY A 72 2.90 11.40 5.00
C GLY A 72 2.50 11.93 3.64
N ARG A 73 3.43 11.85 2.69
CA ARG A 73 3.19 12.28 1.31
C ARG A 73 3.85 11.32 0.36
N ILE A 74 3.13 10.97 -0.70
CA ILE A 74 3.59 10.06 -1.73
C ILE A 74 3.44 10.73 -3.08
N THR A 75 4.43 10.56 -3.96
CA THR A 75 4.29 10.89 -5.37
C THR A 75 4.40 9.60 -6.17
N ILE A 76 3.36 9.30 -6.94
CA ILE A 76 3.30 8.10 -7.76
C ILE A 76 3.37 8.54 -9.22
N THR A 77 4.33 7.99 -9.97
CA THR A 77 4.52 8.33 -11.38
C THR A 77 4.41 7.08 -12.23
N PRO A 78 3.29 6.89 -12.95
CA PRO A 78 3.18 5.79 -13.92
C PRO A 78 4.25 5.94 -15.00
N GLU A 79 4.78 4.83 -15.52
CA GLU A 79 5.69 4.90 -16.64
C GLU A 79 5.00 5.58 -17.83
N GLY A 80 5.65 6.61 -18.37
CA GLY A 80 5.09 7.37 -19.48
C GLY A 80 3.94 8.31 -19.10
N GLY A 81 3.63 8.45 -17.81
CA GLY A 81 2.54 9.28 -17.32
C GLY A 81 3.02 10.42 -16.44
N GLU A 82 2.07 11.20 -15.97
CA GLU A 82 2.34 12.34 -15.10
C GLU A 82 2.37 11.92 -13.63
N PRO A 83 3.22 12.57 -12.81
CA PRO A 83 3.23 12.28 -11.39
C PRO A 83 1.93 12.71 -10.71
N VAL A 84 1.49 11.90 -9.75
CA VAL A 84 0.33 12.20 -8.91
C VAL A 84 0.81 12.28 -7.47
N THR A 85 0.58 13.42 -6.83
CA THR A 85 0.97 13.62 -5.44
C THR A 85 -0.24 13.41 -4.53
N LEU A 86 -0.06 12.64 -3.48
CA LEU A 86 -1.11 12.25 -2.55
C LEU A 86 -0.73 12.69 -1.15
N ASN A 87 -1.70 13.31 -0.47
CA ASN A 87 -1.54 13.89 0.87
C ASN A 87 -2.49 13.22 1.85
N PRO A 88 -2.29 13.41 3.16
CA PRO A 88 -3.17 12.81 4.16
C PRO A 88 -4.63 13.14 3.90
N GLY A 89 -5.48 12.13 3.97
CA GLY A 89 -6.90 12.22 3.67
C GLY A 89 -7.26 11.85 2.25
N ASP A 90 -6.28 11.79 1.33
CA ASP A 90 -6.56 11.38 -0.04
C ASP A 90 -6.84 9.89 -0.11
N ALA A 91 -7.79 9.53 -0.96
CA ALA A 91 -8.07 8.14 -1.30
C ALA A 91 -7.82 7.95 -2.79
N PHE A 92 -7.27 6.82 -3.16
CA PHE A 92 -6.93 6.55 -4.55
C PHE A 92 -6.89 5.06 -4.82
N VAL A 93 -6.78 4.73 -6.09
CA VAL A 93 -6.75 3.36 -6.57
C VAL A 93 -5.54 3.19 -7.48
N VAL A 94 -4.90 2.03 -7.37
CA VAL A 94 -3.88 1.60 -8.32
C VAL A 94 -4.42 0.36 -9.02
N GLU A 95 -4.53 0.44 -10.34
CA GLU A 95 -5.08 -0.66 -11.14
C GLU A 95 -4.02 -1.73 -11.41
N PRO A 96 -4.44 -2.98 -11.64
CA PRO A 96 -3.54 -4.02 -12.14
C PRO A 96 -2.86 -3.53 -13.41
N SER A 97 -1.65 -3.98 -13.65
CA SER A 97 -0.80 -3.58 -14.77
C SER A 97 -0.07 -2.24 -14.56
N PHE A 98 -0.31 -1.54 -13.47
CA PHE A 98 0.49 -0.35 -13.15
C PHE A 98 1.97 -0.73 -13.10
N LYS A 99 2.80 0.11 -13.72
CA LYS A 99 4.25 0.09 -13.59
C LYS A 99 4.70 1.52 -13.43
N GLY A 100 5.53 1.78 -12.44
CA GLY A 100 6.00 3.13 -12.20
C GLY A 100 6.72 3.24 -10.86
N THR A 101 6.90 4.48 -10.41
CA THR A 101 7.60 4.74 -9.16
C THR A 101 6.66 5.24 -8.08
N TRP A 102 6.95 4.79 -6.87
CA TRP A 102 6.36 5.32 -5.64
C TRP A 102 7.48 6.03 -4.89
N THR A 103 7.42 7.34 -4.82
CA THR A 103 8.35 8.12 -4.03
C THR A 103 7.70 8.50 -2.71
N ILE A 104 8.28 8.02 -1.63
CA ILE A 104 7.83 8.35 -0.27
C ILE A 104 8.56 9.62 0.11
N GLU A 105 7.86 10.75 0.10
CA GLU A 105 8.47 12.04 0.36
C GLU A 105 8.50 12.39 1.84
N GLU A 106 7.51 11.88 2.59
CA GLU A 106 7.46 11.94 4.05
C GLU A 106 7.00 10.59 4.54
N PRO A 107 7.47 10.12 5.71
CA PRO A 107 7.09 8.79 6.19
C PRO A 107 5.58 8.58 6.15
N VAL A 108 5.16 7.43 5.68
CA VAL A 108 3.77 7.17 5.30
C VAL A 108 3.14 6.12 6.21
N ARG A 109 1.86 6.36 6.51
CA ARG A 109 0.95 5.33 7.00
C ARG A 109 -0.31 5.39 6.14
N LYS A 110 -0.75 4.23 5.67
CA LYS A 110 -1.97 4.11 4.88
C LYS A 110 -2.75 2.87 5.29
N HIS A 111 -4.07 2.91 5.07
CA HIS A 111 -4.87 1.70 5.02
C HIS A 111 -4.98 1.25 3.57
N PHE A 112 -5.01 -0.05 3.36
CA PHE A 112 -5.10 -0.63 2.01
C PHE A 112 -6.13 -1.73 1.95
N ALA A 113 -6.68 -1.94 0.77
CA ALA A 113 -7.48 -3.11 0.45
C ALA A 113 -7.07 -3.59 -0.94
N ILE A 114 -6.71 -4.85 -1.04
CA ILE A 114 -6.21 -5.45 -2.27
C ILE A 114 -7.14 -6.56 -2.71
N LYS A 115 -7.55 -6.51 -3.97
CA LYS A 115 -8.38 -7.54 -4.57
C LYS A 115 -7.45 -8.57 -5.20
N LEU A 116 -7.46 -9.78 -4.66
CA LEU A 116 -6.57 -10.85 -5.11
C LEU A 116 -7.14 -11.65 -6.29
N LYS A 117 -8.44 -11.59 -6.48
CA LYS A 117 -9.10 -12.35 -7.54
C LYS A 117 -10.21 -11.53 -8.19
#